data_78b0651f8a60ffcdc7964a8f933cfcdf
#
_entry.id   78b0651f8a60ffcdc7964a8f933cfcdf
#
_cell.length_a   1.000
_cell.length_b   1.000
_cell.length_c   1.000
_cell.angle_alpha   90.00
_cell.angle_beta   90.00
_cell.angle_gamma   90.00
#
_symmetry.space_group_name_H-M   'P 1'
#
loop_
_entity.id
_entity.type
_entity.pdbx_description
1 polymer ?
#
loop_
_entity_poly.entity_id
_entity_poly.type
_entity_poly.pdbx_seq_one_letter_code
_entity_poly.pdbx_strand_id
1 'polypeptide(L)'
;SMPIPESVKVTFKGDLKDHMDFRDVVHATQIQMLKQFGENVFQGRIIEVHLGTLPADQAFTFTDWTAEMKAKAAICISENETLIESLEIAKGRIQIMIDKGMDNESQVLQGLVDLANQRIADIRSGAKPALMPDVNAKYSAQFVVDLNQINEPMIADPDVNNEDVSKRYTHDIIRELSYYEGEKVVDLGFVGSCMVHKGDLKIVSQ
;
A
#
# COMPACT_ATOMS: atom_id res chain seq x y z
N SER A 1 -3.76 -31.43 1.05
CA SER A 1 -3.18 -30.42 0.14
C SER A 1 -4.00 -29.15 0.22
N MET A 2 -3.35 -28.02 0.38
CA MET A 2 -4.03 -26.72 0.36
C MET A 2 -4.30 -26.36 -1.11
N PRO A 3 -5.53 -26.00 -1.50
CA PRO A 3 -5.78 -25.56 -2.87
C PRO A 3 -5.02 -24.26 -3.16
N ILE A 4 -4.60 -24.07 -4.39
CA ILE A 4 -3.99 -22.81 -4.84
C ILE A 4 -5.07 -21.74 -4.80
N PRO A 5 -4.85 -20.61 -4.07
CA PRO A 5 -5.83 -19.54 -4.00
C PRO A 5 -6.04 -18.89 -5.38
N GLU A 6 -7.24 -18.42 -5.61
CA GLU A 6 -7.54 -17.53 -6.75
C GLU A 6 -6.85 -16.17 -6.58
N SER A 7 -6.69 -15.44 -7.67
CA SER A 7 -6.09 -14.11 -7.66
C SER A 7 -7.12 -13.02 -7.98
N VAL A 8 -6.96 -11.87 -7.32
CA VAL A 8 -7.70 -10.65 -7.60
C VAL A 8 -6.72 -9.58 -8.06
N LYS A 9 -7.05 -8.85 -9.11
CA LYS A 9 -6.23 -7.76 -9.62
C LYS A 9 -6.80 -6.42 -9.22
N VAL A 10 -5.96 -5.57 -8.61
CA VAL A 10 -6.25 -4.15 -8.33
C VAL A 10 -5.31 -3.30 -9.15
N THR A 11 -5.83 -2.31 -9.86
CA THR A 11 -5.03 -1.38 -10.65
C THR A 11 -5.31 0.04 -10.18
N PHE A 12 -4.28 0.75 -9.75
CA PHE A 12 -4.36 2.19 -9.50
C PHE A 12 -4.11 2.97 -10.78
N LYS A 13 -4.89 4.03 -11.02
CA LYS A 13 -4.76 4.94 -12.16
C LYS A 13 -4.90 6.38 -11.72
N GLY A 14 -4.26 7.29 -12.46
CA GLY A 14 -4.25 8.71 -12.15
C GLY A 14 -3.26 9.05 -11.05
N ASP A 15 -3.35 10.25 -10.51
CA ASP A 15 -2.41 10.80 -9.53
C ASP A 15 -3.13 11.11 -8.22
N LEU A 16 -2.50 10.76 -7.12
CA LEU A 16 -2.98 11.12 -5.78
C LEU A 16 -2.69 12.61 -5.54
N LYS A 17 -3.66 13.32 -4.98
CA LYS A 17 -3.50 14.74 -4.64
C LYS A 17 -2.51 14.91 -3.48
N ASP A 18 -1.74 16.00 -3.48
CA ASP A 18 -0.67 16.27 -2.51
C ASP A 18 -1.09 16.22 -1.03
N HIS A 19 -2.36 16.54 -0.76
CA HIS A 19 -2.90 16.55 0.60
C HIS A 19 -3.58 15.24 1.02
N MET A 20 -3.53 14.23 0.15
CA MET A 20 -4.02 12.89 0.43
C MET A 20 -2.89 11.99 0.87
N ASP A 21 -3.24 11.06 1.72
CA ASP A 21 -2.32 10.04 2.18
C ASP A 21 -2.71 8.66 1.62
N PHE A 22 -1.80 7.72 1.75
CA PHE A 22 -2.06 6.39 1.20
C PHE A 22 -3.16 5.63 1.95
N ARG A 23 -3.49 6.01 3.17
CA ARG A 23 -4.62 5.43 3.90
C ARG A 23 -5.95 5.78 3.22
N ASP A 24 -6.05 6.95 2.60
CA ASP A 24 -7.22 7.33 1.81
C ASP A 24 -7.39 6.43 0.58
N VAL A 25 -6.28 6.05 -0.06
CA VAL A 25 -6.26 5.08 -1.17
C VAL A 25 -6.77 3.70 -0.71
N VAL A 26 -6.34 3.26 0.47
CA VAL A 26 -6.81 2.00 1.08
C VAL A 26 -8.32 2.02 1.28
N HIS A 27 -8.86 3.07 1.89
CA HIS A 27 -10.29 3.24 2.13
C HIS A 27 -11.09 3.34 0.81
N ALA A 28 -10.60 4.12 -0.15
CA ALA A 28 -11.22 4.22 -1.47
C ALA A 28 -11.27 2.87 -2.19
N THR A 29 -10.19 2.07 -2.07
CA THR A 29 -10.15 0.71 -2.62
C THR A 29 -11.21 -0.18 -1.99
N GLN A 30 -11.37 -0.11 -0.67
CA GLN A 30 -12.40 -0.89 0.04
C GLN A 30 -13.81 -0.50 -0.41
N ILE A 31 -14.10 0.79 -0.49
CA ILE A 31 -15.39 1.29 -0.98
C ILE A 31 -15.64 0.83 -2.42
N GLN A 32 -14.63 0.99 -3.30
CA GLN A 32 -14.77 0.59 -4.70
C GLN A 32 -15.04 -0.91 -4.85
N MET A 33 -14.33 -1.74 -4.10
CA MET A 33 -14.52 -3.18 -4.06
C MET A 33 -15.95 -3.54 -3.63
N LEU A 34 -16.43 -2.95 -2.53
CA LEU A 34 -17.77 -3.23 -2.00
C LEU A 34 -18.87 -2.73 -2.94
N LYS A 35 -18.71 -1.55 -3.55
CA LYS A 35 -19.65 -1.02 -4.54
C LYS A 35 -19.76 -1.89 -5.78
N GLN A 36 -18.62 -2.42 -6.25
CA GLN A 36 -18.59 -3.19 -7.49
C GLN A 36 -19.03 -4.65 -7.32
N PHE A 37 -18.68 -5.28 -6.21
CA PHE A 37 -18.90 -6.72 -6.01
C PHE A 37 -19.90 -7.04 -4.91
N GLY A 38 -20.26 -6.08 -4.07
CA GLY A 38 -21.16 -6.29 -2.91
C GLY A 38 -20.56 -7.12 -1.78
N GLU A 39 -19.28 -7.50 -1.90
CA GLU A 39 -18.59 -8.35 -0.94
C GLU A 39 -17.09 -8.08 -0.87
N ASN A 40 -16.44 -8.63 0.14
CA ASN A 40 -14.98 -8.62 0.26
C ASN A 40 -14.35 -9.70 -0.65
N VAL A 41 -14.02 -9.34 -1.88
CA VAL A 41 -13.40 -10.27 -2.85
C VAL A 41 -11.95 -10.61 -2.52
N PHE A 42 -11.31 -9.98 -1.52
CA PHE A 42 -9.95 -10.31 -1.10
C PHE A 42 -9.89 -11.55 -0.21
N GLN A 43 -10.99 -11.87 0.45
CA GLN A 43 -11.02 -12.96 1.42
C GLN A 43 -10.57 -14.29 0.81
N GLY A 44 -9.48 -14.84 1.36
CA GLY A 44 -8.95 -16.13 0.96
C GLY A 44 -8.19 -16.17 -0.36
N ARG A 45 -7.98 -15.01 -1.01
CA ARG A 45 -7.35 -14.87 -2.33
C ARG A 45 -5.98 -14.23 -2.26
N ILE A 46 -5.24 -14.30 -3.36
CA ILE A 46 -3.99 -13.57 -3.57
C ILE A 46 -4.32 -12.25 -4.26
N ILE A 47 -3.79 -11.15 -3.76
CA ILE A 47 -4.03 -9.83 -4.32
C ILE A 47 -2.83 -9.39 -5.15
N GLU A 48 -3.04 -9.16 -6.43
CA GLU A 48 -2.06 -8.58 -7.34
C GLU A 48 -2.37 -7.10 -7.53
N VAL A 49 -1.44 -6.25 -7.11
CA VAL A 49 -1.61 -4.80 -7.08
C VAL A 49 -0.70 -4.16 -8.11
N HIS A 50 -1.28 -3.44 -9.06
CA HIS A 50 -0.57 -2.60 -10.01
C HIS A 50 -0.56 -1.16 -9.50
N LEU A 51 0.61 -0.68 -9.08
CA LEU A 51 0.75 0.60 -8.36
C LEU A 51 0.49 1.84 -9.24
N GLY A 52 0.69 1.74 -10.57
CA GLY A 52 0.60 2.90 -11.45
C GLY A 52 1.67 3.93 -11.08
N THR A 53 1.24 5.17 -10.80
CA THR A 53 2.12 6.30 -10.41
C THR A 53 2.49 6.31 -8.93
N LEU A 54 1.87 5.45 -8.12
CA LEU A 54 2.14 5.41 -6.67
C LEU A 54 3.57 4.94 -6.37
N PRO A 55 4.26 5.58 -5.40
CA PRO A 55 5.58 5.18 -4.98
C PRO A 55 5.62 3.73 -4.47
N ALA A 56 6.73 3.03 -4.73
CA ALA A 56 6.86 1.63 -4.37
C ALA A 56 6.90 1.37 -2.85
N ASP A 57 7.28 2.37 -2.04
CA ASP A 57 7.21 2.26 -0.57
C ASP A 57 5.77 2.18 -0.05
N GLN A 58 4.80 2.76 -0.76
CA GLN A 58 3.39 2.62 -0.45
C GLN A 58 2.84 1.21 -0.75
N ALA A 59 3.57 0.41 -1.53
CA ALA A 59 3.26 -0.99 -1.73
C ALA A 59 3.16 -1.76 -0.42
N PHE A 60 4.03 -1.46 0.53
CA PHE A 60 4.01 -2.09 1.85
C PHE A 60 2.71 -1.80 2.61
N THR A 61 2.29 -0.55 2.63
CA THR A 61 1.05 -0.15 3.31
C THR A 61 -0.15 -0.88 2.74
N PHE A 62 -0.23 -0.99 1.41
CA PHE A 62 -1.33 -1.68 0.78
C PHE A 62 -1.31 -3.19 1.03
N THR A 63 -0.15 -3.84 0.87
CA THR A 63 -0.04 -5.29 1.07
C THR A 63 -0.31 -5.69 2.52
N ASP A 64 0.14 -4.89 3.49
CA ASP A 64 -0.15 -5.11 4.90
C ASP A 64 -1.66 -5.00 5.19
N TRP A 65 -2.30 -3.96 4.68
CA TRP A 65 -3.74 -3.79 4.81
C TRP A 65 -4.56 -4.95 4.23
N THR A 66 -4.10 -5.59 3.16
CA THR A 66 -4.83 -6.72 2.58
C THR A 66 -4.99 -7.90 3.55
N ALA A 67 -4.10 -8.01 4.56
CA ALA A 67 -4.23 -9.00 5.62
C ALA A 67 -5.47 -8.74 6.50
N GLU A 68 -5.78 -7.48 6.78
CA GLU A 68 -7.01 -7.08 7.50
C GLU A 68 -8.26 -7.47 6.70
N MET A 69 -8.15 -7.46 5.37
CA MET A 69 -9.20 -7.94 4.45
C MET A 69 -9.20 -9.46 4.25
N LYS A 70 -8.45 -10.20 5.10
CA LYS A 70 -8.37 -11.67 5.09
C LYS A 70 -7.80 -12.26 3.79
N ALA A 71 -6.96 -11.51 3.07
CA ALA A 71 -6.22 -12.04 1.94
C ALA A 71 -5.21 -13.13 2.39
N LYS A 72 -4.88 -14.04 1.50
CA LYS A 72 -3.85 -15.06 1.74
C LYS A 72 -2.44 -14.54 1.50
N ALA A 73 -2.30 -13.65 0.53
CA ALA A 73 -1.07 -12.96 0.20
C ALA A 73 -1.38 -11.72 -0.65
N ALA A 74 -0.42 -10.82 -0.75
CA ALA A 74 -0.47 -9.73 -1.72
C ALA A 74 0.90 -9.57 -2.38
N ILE A 75 0.90 -9.18 -3.64
CA ILE A 75 2.09 -8.88 -4.43
C ILE A 75 1.89 -7.56 -5.17
N CYS A 76 2.90 -6.69 -5.12
CA CYS A 76 2.89 -5.45 -5.88
C CYS A 76 3.67 -5.60 -7.18
N ILE A 77 3.06 -5.14 -8.25
CA ILE A 77 3.66 -5.02 -9.57
C ILE A 77 4.04 -3.56 -9.76
N SER A 78 5.35 -3.33 -9.95
CA SER A 78 5.92 -2.02 -10.24
C SER A 78 6.63 -2.06 -11.57
N GLU A 79 6.61 -0.95 -12.30
CA GLU A 79 7.44 -0.80 -13.48
C GLU A 79 8.94 -0.76 -13.15
N ASN A 80 9.79 -1.03 -14.14
CA ASN A 80 11.24 -1.05 -13.93
C ASN A 80 11.76 0.28 -13.37
N GLU A 81 11.29 1.40 -13.89
CA GLU A 81 11.69 2.75 -13.49
C GLU A 81 11.33 3.03 -12.03
N THR A 82 10.11 2.73 -11.63
CA THR A 82 9.62 2.89 -10.25
C THR A 82 10.43 2.03 -9.27
N LEU A 83 10.77 0.81 -9.67
CA LEU A 83 11.59 -0.07 -8.84
C LEU A 83 13.03 0.43 -8.72
N ILE A 84 13.63 0.93 -9.82
CA ILE A 84 14.97 1.54 -9.80
C ILE A 84 14.98 2.74 -8.87
N GLU A 85 14.02 3.65 -8.99
CA GLU A 85 13.91 4.84 -8.14
C GLU A 85 13.84 4.47 -6.64
N SER A 86 13.02 3.49 -6.30
CA SER A 86 12.92 2.99 -4.92
C SER A 86 14.23 2.42 -4.40
N LEU A 87 14.96 1.68 -5.24
CA LEU A 87 16.27 1.14 -4.88
C LEU A 87 17.32 2.23 -4.70
N GLU A 88 17.31 3.27 -5.54
CA GLU A 88 18.22 4.43 -5.40
C GLU A 88 17.93 5.21 -4.10
N ILE A 89 16.65 5.42 -3.75
CA ILE A 89 16.25 6.06 -2.48
C ILE A 89 16.71 5.21 -1.28
N ALA A 90 16.45 3.90 -1.31
CA ALA A 90 16.86 2.99 -0.24
C ALA A 90 18.40 2.98 -0.07
N LYS A 91 19.14 2.90 -1.17
CA LYS A 91 20.59 2.98 -1.19
C LYS A 91 21.09 4.28 -0.59
N GLY A 92 20.53 5.42 -0.97
CA GLY A 92 20.88 6.72 -0.42
C GLY A 92 20.67 6.80 1.10
N ARG A 93 19.58 6.25 1.61
CA ARG A 93 19.31 6.17 3.07
C ARG A 93 20.36 5.31 3.78
N ILE A 94 20.71 4.16 3.22
CA ILE A 94 21.75 3.27 3.78
C ILE A 94 23.11 3.95 3.77
N GLN A 95 23.47 4.65 2.71
CA GLN A 95 24.72 5.39 2.63
C GLN A 95 24.83 6.45 3.72
N ILE A 96 23.76 7.20 3.99
CA ILE A 96 23.71 8.17 5.10
C ILE A 96 23.97 7.49 6.46
N MET A 97 23.47 6.26 6.66
CA MET A 97 23.73 5.50 7.89
C MET A 97 25.21 5.10 8.00
N ILE A 98 25.82 4.65 6.92
CA ILE A 98 27.25 4.33 6.84
C ILE A 98 28.09 5.58 7.17
N ASP A 99 27.81 6.70 6.49
CA ASP A 99 28.56 7.96 6.64
C ASP A 99 28.47 8.52 8.07
N LYS A 100 27.37 8.24 8.78
CA LYS A 100 27.20 8.63 10.21
C LYS A 100 27.83 7.65 11.19
N GLY A 101 28.52 6.62 10.71
CA GLY A 101 29.14 5.60 11.58
C GLY A 101 28.12 4.79 12.38
N MET A 102 26.85 4.70 11.92
CA MET A 102 25.81 3.90 12.57
C MET A 102 26.01 2.40 12.37
N ASP A 103 27.03 2.05 11.63
CA ASP A 103 27.36 0.70 11.23
C ASP A 103 28.51 0.18 12.12
N ASN A 104 28.15 -0.45 13.21
CA ASN A 104 29.11 -1.26 13.98
C ASN A 104 29.51 -2.54 13.22
N GLU A 105 28.82 -2.82 12.13
CA GLU A 105 28.97 -3.98 11.25
C GLU A 105 29.02 -3.52 9.80
N SER A 106 29.98 -2.66 9.46
CA SER A 106 30.14 -1.97 8.17
C SER A 106 29.97 -2.86 6.92
N GLN A 107 30.14 -4.16 7.07
CA GLN A 107 29.97 -5.12 5.98
C GLN A 107 28.50 -5.39 5.64
N VAL A 108 27.57 -5.27 6.56
CA VAL A 108 26.14 -5.57 6.30
C VAL A 108 25.49 -4.45 5.50
N LEU A 109 25.65 -3.20 5.93
CA LEU A 109 25.06 -2.06 5.23
C LEU A 109 25.72 -1.87 3.84
N GLN A 110 27.04 -2.02 3.74
CA GLN A 110 27.72 -1.99 2.45
C GLN A 110 27.23 -3.11 1.54
N GLY A 111 27.02 -4.32 2.06
CA GLY A 111 26.44 -5.44 1.30
C GLY A 111 25.05 -5.15 0.75
N LEU A 112 24.21 -4.40 1.50
CA LEU A 112 22.90 -3.97 1.02
C LEU A 112 23.00 -2.93 -0.10
N VAL A 113 23.97 -2.00 -0.02
CA VAL A 113 24.25 -1.04 -1.11
C VAL A 113 24.69 -1.78 -2.37
N ASP A 114 25.59 -2.75 -2.23
CA ASP A 114 26.09 -3.55 -3.35
C ASP A 114 24.97 -4.38 -4.01
N LEU A 115 24.09 -4.97 -3.19
CA LEU A 115 22.92 -5.70 -3.66
C LEU A 115 21.94 -4.79 -4.41
N ALA A 116 21.70 -3.58 -3.92
CA ALA A 116 20.86 -2.59 -4.59
C ALA A 116 21.47 -2.19 -5.95
N ASN A 117 22.77 -1.92 -5.99
CA ASN A 117 23.49 -1.59 -7.22
C ASN A 117 23.40 -2.74 -8.24
N GLN A 118 23.61 -3.99 -7.80
CA GLN A 118 23.47 -5.15 -8.66
C GLN A 118 22.06 -5.28 -9.20
N ARG A 119 21.04 -5.10 -8.35
CA ARG A 119 19.64 -5.19 -8.77
C ARG A 119 19.27 -4.11 -9.78
N ILE A 120 19.73 -2.87 -9.59
CA ILE A 120 19.55 -1.77 -10.54
C ILE A 120 20.21 -2.10 -11.90
N ALA A 121 21.43 -2.64 -11.88
CA ALA A 121 22.13 -3.05 -13.09
C ALA A 121 21.39 -4.19 -13.82
N ASP A 122 20.91 -5.18 -13.10
CA ASP A 122 20.13 -6.30 -13.65
C ASP A 122 18.83 -5.82 -14.33
N ILE A 123 18.14 -4.84 -13.73
CA ILE A 123 16.91 -4.26 -14.32
C ILE A 123 17.28 -3.46 -15.58
N ARG A 124 18.27 -2.57 -15.50
CA ARG A 124 18.68 -1.71 -16.63
C ARG A 124 19.17 -2.50 -17.84
N SER A 125 19.86 -3.61 -17.60
CA SER A 125 20.32 -4.50 -18.67
C SER A 125 19.25 -5.43 -19.22
N GLY A 126 18.09 -5.52 -18.56
CA GLY A 126 17.04 -6.48 -18.89
C GLY A 126 17.35 -7.93 -18.46
N ALA A 127 18.47 -8.16 -17.74
CA ALA A 127 18.83 -9.51 -17.27
C ALA A 127 17.81 -10.05 -16.26
N LYS A 128 17.31 -9.17 -15.39
CA LYS A 128 16.23 -9.49 -14.44
C LYS A 128 15.30 -8.29 -14.32
N PRO A 129 14.35 -8.11 -15.24
CA PRO A 129 13.37 -7.01 -15.17
C PRO A 129 12.48 -7.14 -13.92
N ALA A 130 11.66 -6.14 -13.66
CA ALA A 130 10.60 -6.23 -12.68
C ALA A 130 9.66 -7.41 -13.01
N LEU A 131 9.12 -8.02 -11.97
CA LEU A 131 8.14 -9.09 -12.16
C LEU A 131 6.88 -8.51 -12.80
N MET A 132 6.40 -9.21 -13.81
CA MET A 132 5.16 -8.89 -14.50
C MET A 132 4.26 -10.13 -14.53
N PRO A 133 2.94 -9.96 -14.51
CA PRO A 133 2.04 -11.10 -14.64
C PRO A 133 2.15 -11.73 -16.03
N ASP A 134 1.78 -12.99 -16.12
CA ASP A 134 1.65 -13.66 -17.41
C ASP A 134 0.63 -12.95 -18.30
N VAL A 135 0.89 -12.93 -19.61
CA VAL A 135 0.00 -12.26 -20.59
C VAL A 135 -1.44 -12.79 -20.53
N ASN A 136 -1.62 -14.05 -20.15
CA ASN A 136 -2.92 -14.72 -20.04
C ASN A 136 -3.34 -14.95 -18.59
N ALA A 137 -2.81 -14.19 -17.63
CA ALA A 137 -3.17 -14.32 -16.23
C ALA A 137 -4.70 -14.18 -16.04
N LYS A 138 -5.26 -15.10 -15.27
CA LYS A 138 -6.70 -15.10 -14.98
C LYS A 138 -6.94 -14.65 -13.54
N TYR A 139 -7.93 -13.80 -13.38
CA TYR A 139 -8.33 -13.27 -12.09
C TYR A 139 -9.79 -13.60 -11.80
N SER A 140 -10.11 -13.95 -10.56
CA SER A 140 -11.49 -14.17 -10.11
C SER A 140 -12.27 -12.85 -10.02
N ALA A 141 -11.57 -11.75 -9.75
CA ALA A 141 -12.09 -10.38 -9.82
C ALA A 141 -10.98 -9.43 -10.24
N GLN A 142 -11.37 -8.31 -10.87
CA GLN A 142 -10.45 -7.23 -11.20
C GLN A 142 -11.18 -5.90 -11.21
N PHE A 143 -10.53 -4.85 -10.71
CA PHE A 143 -11.09 -3.51 -10.69
C PHE A 143 -10.00 -2.44 -10.70
N VAL A 144 -10.42 -1.24 -11.03
CA VAL A 144 -9.56 -0.06 -11.11
C VAL A 144 -9.98 0.93 -10.05
N VAL A 145 -9.01 1.46 -9.32
CA VAL A 145 -9.19 2.60 -8.42
C VAL A 145 -8.62 3.83 -9.11
N ASP A 146 -9.47 4.81 -9.38
CA ASP A 146 -9.05 6.08 -9.97
C ASP A 146 -8.67 7.06 -8.84
N LEU A 147 -7.37 7.29 -8.70
CA LEU A 147 -6.81 8.17 -7.66
C LEU A 147 -7.29 9.61 -7.80
N ASN A 148 -7.60 10.06 -9.00
CA ASN A 148 -8.13 11.41 -9.24
C ASN A 148 -9.52 11.62 -8.62
N GLN A 149 -10.24 10.54 -8.33
CA GLN A 149 -11.58 10.60 -7.70
C GLN A 149 -11.51 10.67 -6.17
N ILE A 150 -10.34 10.54 -5.58
CA ILE A 150 -10.14 10.73 -4.13
C ILE A 150 -9.99 12.23 -3.88
N ASN A 151 -11.04 12.86 -3.37
CA ASN A 151 -11.12 14.32 -3.30
C ASN A 151 -10.82 14.88 -1.91
N GLU A 152 -11.03 14.10 -0.87
CA GLU A 152 -10.79 14.47 0.52
C GLU A 152 -10.40 13.26 1.36
N PRO A 153 -9.76 13.46 2.53
CA PRO A 153 -9.41 12.38 3.43
C PRO A 153 -10.62 11.55 3.85
N MET A 154 -10.40 10.26 4.04
CA MET A 154 -11.41 9.30 4.41
C MET A 154 -11.20 8.78 5.82
N ILE A 155 -12.26 8.75 6.61
CA ILE A 155 -12.26 8.24 7.99
C ILE A 155 -13.05 6.95 8.05
N ALA A 156 -12.48 5.93 8.65
CA ALA A 156 -13.19 4.74 9.06
C ALA A 156 -13.56 4.85 10.52
N ASP A 157 -14.86 4.77 10.84
CA ASP A 157 -15.32 4.71 12.23
C ASP A 157 -14.77 3.44 12.90
N PRO A 158 -14.15 3.55 14.09
CA PRO A 158 -13.72 2.41 14.84
C PRO A 158 -14.96 1.65 15.34
N ASP A 159 -15.25 0.53 14.72
CA ASP A 159 -16.43 -0.28 15.04
C ASP A 159 -16.18 -1.20 16.25
N VAL A 160 -15.74 -0.61 17.36
CA VAL A 160 -15.46 -1.35 18.61
C VAL A 160 -16.69 -1.91 19.29
N ASN A 161 -17.88 -1.38 18.99
CA ASN A 161 -19.14 -1.76 19.63
C ASN A 161 -20.13 -2.48 18.69
N ASN A 162 -19.76 -2.70 17.43
CA ASN A 162 -20.66 -3.36 16.50
C ASN A 162 -20.47 -4.87 16.56
N GLU A 163 -21.41 -5.57 17.18
CA GLU A 163 -21.43 -7.03 17.27
C GLU A 163 -21.68 -7.69 15.90
N ASP A 164 -22.24 -6.95 14.95
CA ASP A 164 -22.49 -7.45 13.61
C ASP A 164 -21.25 -7.34 12.73
N VAL A 165 -20.46 -8.39 12.73
CA VAL A 165 -19.22 -8.52 11.93
C VAL A 165 -19.45 -8.26 10.44
N SER A 166 -20.69 -8.45 9.94
CA SER A 166 -21.03 -8.22 8.53
C SER A 166 -20.97 -6.75 8.15
N LYS A 167 -21.17 -5.85 9.11
CA LYS A 167 -21.12 -4.39 8.89
C LYS A 167 -19.73 -3.80 8.95
N ARG A 168 -18.73 -4.49 9.52
CA ARG A 168 -17.36 -3.97 9.69
C ARG A 168 -16.66 -3.58 8.40
N TYR A 169 -17.14 -4.04 7.27
CA TYR A 169 -16.54 -3.81 5.97
C TYR A 169 -17.50 -3.12 5.00
N THR A 170 -18.57 -2.54 5.50
CA THR A 170 -19.52 -1.82 4.64
C THR A 170 -19.04 -0.39 4.38
N HIS A 171 -19.43 0.16 3.23
CA HIS A 171 -19.21 1.57 2.91
C HIS A 171 -19.89 2.54 3.90
N ASP A 172 -20.70 2.02 4.84
CA ASP A 172 -21.37 2.84 5.85
C ASP A 172 -20.45 3.27 7.00
N ILE A 173 -19.33 2.57 7.22
CA ILE A 173 -18.34 2.91 8.26
C ILE A 173 -17.16 3.73 7.73
N ILE A 174 -17.03 3.89 6.42
CA ILE A 174 -15.98 4.72 5.81
C ILE A 174 -16.65 5.94 5.20
N ARG A 175 -16.30 7.12 5.69
CA ARG A 175 -16.85 8.41 5.29
C ARG A 175 -15.76 9.37 4.89
N GLU A 176 -16.08 10.29 4.01
CA GLU A 176 -15.26 11.45 3.74
C GLU A 176 -15.19 12.38 4.96
N LEU A 177 -14.08 13.08 5.14
CA LEU A 177 -13.84 13.97 6.29
C LEU A 177 -14.95 15.01 6.45
N SER A 178 -15.44 15.57 5.35
CA SER A 178 -16.53 16.56 5.34
C SER A 178 -17.82 16.07 5.98
N TYR A 179 -18.05 14.76 6.01
CA TYR A 179 -19.22 14.18 6.71
C TYR A 179 -19.21 14.46 8.22
N TYR A 180 -18.00 14.62 8.81
CA TYR A 180 -17.85 14.86 10.26
C TYR A 180 -17.63 16.33 10.60
N GLU A 181 -17.63 17.22 9.62
CA GLU A 181 -17.34 18.65 9.84
C GLU A 181 -18.38 19.26 10.78
N GLY A 182 -17.90 19.88 11.85
CA GLY A 182 -18.72 20.58 12.85
C GLY A 182 -19.47 19.69 13.83
N GLU A 183 -19.41 18.36 13.72
CA GLU A 183 -20.24 17.46 14.55
C GLU A 183 -19.49 16.80 15.70
N LYS A 184 -18.17 16.73 15.68
CA LYS A 184 -17.42 15.92 16.67
C LYS A 184 -16.30 16.73 17.35
N VAL A 185 -16.30 16.62 18.68
CA VAL A 185 -15.17 17.06 19.51
C VAL A 185 -14.29 15.84 19.75
N VAL A 186 -13.00 15.96 19.48
CA VAL A 186 -12.01 14.90 19.71
C VAL A 186 -11.31 15.15 21.04
N ASP A 187 -11.52 14.28 22.02
CA ASP A 187 -10.89 14.39 23.34
C ASP A 187 -9.46 13.84 23.35
N LEU A 188 -9.17 12.87 22.50
CA LEU A 188 -7.86 12.20 22.43
C LEU A 188 -7.52 11.83 20.99
N GLY A 189 -6.35 12.24 20.52
CA GLY A 189 -5.76 11.82 19.26
C GLY A 189 -4.71 10.73 19.50
N PHE A 190 -4.77 9.63 18.74
CA PHE A 190 -3.76 8.59 18.72
C PHE A 190 -3.14 8.47 17.34
N VAL A 191 -1.82 8.48 17.27
CA VAL A 191 -1.07 8.26 16.03
C VAL A 191 -0.19 7.03 16.19
N GLY A 192 -0.54 5.97 15.46
CA GLY A 192 0.23 4.73 15.48
C GLY A 192 -0.46 3.63 14.70
N SER A 193 0.33 2.82 14.03
CA SER A 193 -0.08 1.56 13.40
C SER A 193 1.15 0.70 13.11
N CYS A 194 0.97 -0.57 12.73
CA CYS A 194 2.05 -1.42 12.24
C CYS A 194 2.79 -0.83 11.02
N MET A 195 2.14 0.07 10.28
CA MET A 195 2.63 0.68 9.03
C MET A 195 3.06 2.14 9.17
N VAL A 196 3.01 2.72 10.37
CA VAL A 196 3.52 4.09 10.58
C VAL A 196 5.03 4.12 10.35
N HIS A 197 5.47 4.91 9.40
CA HIS A 197 6.89 5.13 9.17
C HIS A 197 7.34 6.54 9.63
N LYS A 198 8.65 6.74 9.63
CA LYS A 198 9.25 7.99 10.14
C LYS A 198 8.78 9.25 9.40
N GLY A 199 8.40 9.12 8.13
CA GLY A 199 7.86 10.22 7.32
C GLY A 199 6.52 10.72 7.88
N ASP A 200 5.62 9.79 8.21
CA ASP A 200 4.30 10.09 8.75
C ASP A 200 4.40 10.79 10.09
N LEU A 201 5.28 10.32 10.98
CA LEU A 201 5.54 10.97 12.26
C LEU A 201 6.09 12.39 12.13
N LYS A 202 6.85 12.66 11.06
CA LYS A 202 7.32 14.01 10.76
C LYS A 202 6.19 14.95 10.38
N ILE A 203 5.23 14.47 9.58
CA ILE A 203 4.07 15.28 9.15
C ILE A 203 3.21 15.64 10.35
N VAL A 204 2.95 14.68 11.23
CA VAL A 204 2.13 14.89 12.43
C VAL A 204 2.80 15.82 13.46
N SER A 205 4.14 15.94 13.43
CA SER A 205 4.90 16.78 14.37
C SER A 205 5.02 18.25 13.95
N GLN A 206 4.50 18.63 12.81
CA GLN A 206 4.48 20.01 12.28
C GLN A 206 3.18 20.72 12.65
#